data_34a34c62a57d05b1f1fe1652fb60040e
#
_entry.id   34a34c62a57d05b1f1fe1652fb60040e
#
_cell.length_a   1.000
_cell.length_b   1.000
_cell.length_c   1.000
_cell.angle_alpha   90.00
_cell.angle_beta   90.00
_cell.angle_gamma   90.00
#
_symmetry.space_group_name_H-M   'P 1'
#
loop_
_entity.id
_entity.type
_entity.pdbx_description
1 polymer ?
#
loop_
_entity_poly.entity_id
_entity_poly.type
_entity_poly.pdbx_seq_one_letter_code
_entity_poly.pdbx_strand_id
1 'polypeptide(L)'
;MKKNMLLIIDGVLESEKDDPNTFDFNLRNKLKEKIFLMPEYDTYKLSVYANFVDLYDFDSNRQIIKQIVKALKKKKVERQDEILFAIILNVLKQGIEEQKYNETNELISLGHQIKVIPEFFLYREMLTFYEELIAYHTDRKETHLEQCNLILESFEWGGMSAFGKEMIKFFDKYKEQ
;
A
#
# COMPACT_ATOMS: atom_id res chain seq x y z
N MET A 1 18.88 -0.04 -21.00
CA MET A 1 17.52 -0.52 -20.86
C MET A 1 17.44 -1.97 -20.32
N LYS A 2 18.00 -2.99 -20.98
CA LYS A 2 17.92 -4.41 -20.57
C LYS A 2 18.39 -4.68 -19.11
N LYS A 3 19.51 -4.12 -18.67
CA LYS A 3 20.06 -4.32 -17.30
C LYS A 3 19.13 -3.82 -16.16
N ASN A 4 18.36 -2.78 -16.43
CA ASN A 4 17.43 -2.19 -15.47
C ASN A 4 16.16 -3.05 -15.31
N MET A 5 15.70 -3.64 -16.42
CA MET A 5 14.53 -4.51 -16.44
C MET A 5 14.82 -5.84 -15.73
N LEU A 6 16.01 -6.40 -15.91
CA LEU A 6 16.45 -7.60 -15.19
C LEU A 6 16.49 -7.38 -13.67
N LEU A 7 17.03 -6.26 -13.20
CA LEU A 7 17.08 -5.94 -11.77
C LEU A 7 15.67 -5.85 -11.14
N ILE A 8 14.69 -5.29 -11.86
CA ILE A 8 13.30 -5.22 -11.39
C ILE A 8 12.67 -6.61 -11.37
N ILE A 9 12.91 -7.44 -12.39
CA ILE A 9 12.42 -8.83 -12.44
C ILE A 9 13.01 -9.63 -11.29
N ASP A 10 14.33 -9.54 -11.05
CA ASP A 10 14.98 -10.20 -9.93
C ASP A 10 14.36 -9.75 -8.59
N GLY A 11 14.05 -8.46 -8.46
CA GLY A 11 13.39 -7.92 -7.29
C GLY A 11 11.97 -8.46 -7.08
N VAL A 12 11.18 -8.58 -8.14
CA VAL A 12 9.82 -9.17 -8.08
C VAL A 12 9.92 -10.63 -7.66
N LEU A 13 10.82 -11.42 -8.26
CA LEU A 13 11.02 -12.82 -7.89
C LEU A 13 11.48 -12.99 -6.43
N GLU A 14 12.28 -12.05 -5.91
CA GLU A 14 12.66 -12.05 -4.50
C GLU A 14 11.48 -11.67 -3.58
N SER A 15 10.62 -10.72 -3.98
CA SER A 15 9.47 -10.30 -3.17
C SER A 15 8.36 -11.36 -3.08
N GLU A 16 8.35 -12.35 -3.99
CA GLU A 16 7.43 -13.50 -3.96
C GLU A 16 7.86 -14.60 -3.00
N LYS A 17 9.03 -14.48 -2.35
CA LYS A 17 9.47 -15.43 -1.32
C LYS A 17 8.65 -15.26 -0.04
N ASP A 18 8.22 -16.35 0.55
CA ASP A 18 7.35 -16.37 1.74
C ASP A 18 7.97 -15.72 2.99
N ASP A 19 9.30 -15.58 3.07
CA ASP A 19 10.00 -14.96 4.20
C ASP A 19 10.70 -13.65 3.78
N PRO A 20 10.17 -12.47 4.21
CA PRO A 20 10.77 -11.17 3.93
C PRO A 20 12.21 -11.02 4.43
N ASN A 21 12.63 -11.81 5.43
CA ASN A 21 13.99 -11.76 5.98
C ASN A 21 15.02 -12.44 5.06
N THR A 22 14.57 -13.21 4.07
CA THR A 22 15.45 -13.87 3.10
C THR A 22 15.77 -13.00 1.88
N PHE A 23 15.20 -11.79 1.80
CA PHE A 23 15.46 -10.88 0.68
C PHE A 23 16.95 -10.50 0.61
N ASP A 24 17.57 -10.70 -0.55
CA ASP A 24 18.99 -10.36 -0.74
C ASP A 24 19.24 -8.87 -0.46
N PHE A 25 20.00 -8.59 0.60
CA PHE A 25 20.33 -7.23 1.04
C PHE A 25 20.98 -6.38 -0.06
N ASN A 26 21.87 -6.98 -0.88
CA ASN A 26 22.54 -6.28 -1.97
C ASN A 26 21.55 -5.93 -3.09
N LEU A 27 20.63 -6.86 -3.40
CA LEU A 27 19.56 -6.62 -4.38
C LEU A 27 18.62 -5.53 -3.89
N ARG A 28 18.22 -5.57 -2.61
CA ARG A 28 17.38 -4.55 -1.96
C ARG A 28 18.01 -3.15 -2.10
N ASN A 29 19.28 -3.00 -1.77
CA ASN A 29 19.98 -1.70 -1.86
C ASN A 29 20.08 -1.22 -3.31
N LYS A 30 20.41 -2.10 -4.26
CA LYS A 30 20.44 -1.75 -5.69
C LYS A 30 19.08 -1.30 -6.22
N LEU A 31 17.99 -1.93 -5.78
CA LEU A 31 16.62 -1.55 -6.15
C LEU A 31 16.26 -0.17 -5.58
N LYS A 32 16.54 0.07 -4.29
CA LYS A 32 16.34 1.39 -3.65
C LYS A 32 17.08 2.49 -4.39
N GLU A 33 18.37 2.29 -4.63
CA GLU A 33 19.19 3.25 -5.38
C GLU A 33 18.64 3.49 -6.77
N LYS A 34 18.22 2.43 -7.46
CA LYS A 34 17.64 2.53 -8.80
C LYS A 34 16.36 3.33 -8.83
N ILE A 35 15.43 3.05 -7.92
CA ILE A 35 14.17 3.80 -7.80
C ILE A 35 14.46 5.28 -7.47
N PHE A 36 15.40 5.52 -6.56
CA PHE A 36 15.79 6.88 -6.18
C PHE A 36 16.37 7.67 -7.37
N LEU A 37 17.24 7.06 -8.17
CA LEU A 37 17.89 7.69 -9.32
C LEU A 37 16.98 7.91 -10.54
N MET A 38 15.75 7.39 -10.56
CA MET A 38 14.78 7.71 -11.62
C MET A 38 14.42 9.21 -11.54
N PRO A 39 14.62 9.99 -12.64
CA PRO A 39 14.60 11.45 -12.54
C PRO A 39 13.22 12.06 -12.27
N GLU A 40 12.17 11.45 -12.79
CA GLU A 40 10.79 11.95 -12.69
C GLU A 40 9.85 10.93 -12.07
N TYR A 41 8.82 11.41 -11.37
CA TYR A 41 7.68 10.60 -10.94
C TYR A 41 6.70 10.44 -12.11
N ASP A 42 7.08 9.64 -13.11
CA ASP A 42 6.22 9.20 -14.20
C ASP A 42 5.48 7.90 -13.85
N THR A 43 4.62 7.43 -14.73
CA THR A 43 3.85 6.18 -14.54
C THR A 43 4.78 4.99 -14.25
N TYR A 44 5.93 4.92 -14.94
CA TYR A 44 6.87 3.82 -14.77
C TYR A 44 7.51 3.82 -13.37
N LYS A 45 8.06 4.97 -12.92
CA LYS A 45 8.65 5.10 -11.58
C LYS A 45 7.63 4.82 -10.49
N LEU A 46 6.42 5.36 -10.62
CA LEU A 46 5.35 5.16 -9.65
C LEU A 46 4.94 3.69 -9.58
N SER A 47 4.79 3.01 -10.73
CA SER A 47 4.45 1.59 -10.76
C SER A 47 5.56 0.71 -10.17
N VAL A 48 6.83 1.02 -10.47
CA VAL A 48 7.97 0.32 -9.87
C VAL A 48 7.96 0.53 -8.35
N TYR A 49 7.81 1.76 -7.87
CA TYR A 49 7.77 2.06 -6.45
C TYR A 49 6.60 1.35 -5.74
N ALA A 50 5.42 1.32 -6.36
CA ALA A 50 4.24 0.64 -5.80
C ALA A 50 4.49 -0.85 -5.52
N ASN A 51 5.28 -1.53 -6.38
CA ASN A 51 5.64 -2.94 -6.19
C ASN A 51 6.77 -3.18 -5.19
N PHE A 52 7.47 -2.12 -4.76
CA PHE A 52 8.63 -2.22 -3.88
C PHE A 52 8.53 -1.33 -2.64
N VAL A 53 7.30 -1.00 -2.23
CA VAL A 53 7.02 -0.24 -1.00
C VAL A 53 7.69 -0.89 0.21
N ASP A 54 7.64 -2.22 0.31
CA ASP A 54 8.18 -3.00 1.44
C ASP A 54 9.72 -2.96 1.54
N LEU A 55 10.41 -2.42 0.53
CA LEU A 55 11.85 -2.17 0.66
C LEU A 55 12.17 -1.06 1.66
N TYR A 56 11.24 -0.16 1.91
CA TYR A 56 11.38 1.02 2.78
C TYR A 56 10.58 0.82 4.07
N ASP A 57 11.03 1.43 5.17
CA ASP A 57 10.25 1.53 6.38
C ASP A 57 9.08 2.52 6.23
N PHE A 58 8.12 2.44 7.14
CA PHE A 58 6.92 3.26 7.12
C PHE A 58 7.21 4.77 7.05
N ASP A 59 8.16 5.26 7.85
CA ASP A 59 8.47 6.70 7.88
C ASP A 59 9.11 7.18 6.59
N SER A 60 10.00 6.37 6.00
CA SER A 60 10.57 6.62 4.67
C SER A 60 9.48 6.66 3.60
N ASN A 61 8.55 5.72 3.62
CA ASN A 61 7.42 5.67 2.68
C ASN A 61 6.53 6.91 2.80
N ARG A 62 6.21 7.35 4.01
CA ARG A 62 5.46 8.60 4.23
C ARG A 62 6.14 9.80 3.58
N GLN A 63 7.45 9.93 3.72
CA GLN A 63 8.21 11.03 3.09
C GLN A 63 8.21 10.93 1.57
N ILE A 64 8.35 9.72 1.02
CA ILE A 64 8.29 9.48 -0.43
C ILE A 64 6.92 9.85 -0.97
N ILE A 65 5.82 9.46 -0.31
CA ILE A 65 4.44 9.81 -0.72
C ILE A 65 4.26 11.34 -0.77
N LYS A 66 4.78 12.09 0.21
CA LYS A 66 4.74 13.56 0.19
C LYS A 66 5.43 14.13 -1.05
N GLN A 67 6.57 13.57 -1.44
CA GLN A 67 7.28 13.98 -2.65
C GLN A 67 6.49 13.63 -3.92
N ILE A 68 5.90 12.43 -3.98
CA ILE A 68 5.03 12.01 -5.09
C ILE A 68 3.86 12.97 -5.24
N VAL A 69 3.10 13.23 -4.18
CA VAL A 69 1.94 14.15 -4.21
C VAL A 69 2.35 15.55 -4.66
N LYS A 70 3.50 16.06 -4.18
CA LYS A 70 4.04 17.36 -4.62
C LYS A 70 4.42 17.36 -6.09
N ALA A 71 4.95 16.27 -6.61
CA ALA A 71 5.31 16.15 -8.03
C ALA A 71 4.06 16.06 -8.92
N LEU A 72 3.06 15.27 -8.53
CA LEU A 72 1.81 15.09 -9.27
C LEU A 72 0.96 16.36 -9.34
N LYS A 73 1.04 17.24 -8.32
CA LYS A 73 0.42 18.58 -8.38
C LYS A 73 1.02 19.47 -9.46
N LYS A 74 2.29 19.24 -9.83
CA LYS A 74 2.97 20.05 -10.86
C LYS A 74 2.78 19.49 -12.27
N LYS A 75 2.72 18.20 -12.41
CA LYS A 75 2.62 17.51 -13.70
C LYS A 75 1.67 16.31 -13.55
N LYS A 76 0.56 16.34 -14.29
CA LYS A 76 -0.34 15.17 -14.33
C LYS A 76 0.35 13.99 -15.01
N VAL A 77 0.17 12.81 -14.44
CA VAL A 77 0.68 11.53 -14.91
C VAL A 77 -0.50 10.63 -15.23
N GLU A 78 -0.43 9.86 -16.30
CA GLU A 78 -1.47 8.90 -16.66
C GLU A 78 -1.65 7.87 -15.53
N ARG A 79 -2.89 7.50 -15.24
CA ARG A 79 -3.28 6.58 -14.16
C ARG A 79 -2.73 6.96 -12.77
N GLN A 80 -2.36 8.22 -12.56
CA GLN A 80 -1.73 8.67 -11.30
C GLN A 80 -2.59 8.37 -10.07
N ASP A 81 -3.91 8.53 -10.17
CA ASP A 81 -4.82 8.35 -9.04
C ASP A 81 -4.87 6.88 -8.62
N GLU A 82 -4.92 5.96 -9.60
CA GLU A 82 -4.91 4.51 -9.37
C GLU A 82 -3.62 4.06 -8.69
N ILE A 83 -2.46 4.46 -9.24
CA ILE A 83 -1.16 4.07 -8.72
C ILE A 83 -0.92 4.68 -7.34
N LEU A 84 -1.28 5.95 -7.16
CA LEU A 84 -1.17 6.63 -5.86
C LEU A 84 -2.05 5.95 -4.81
N PHE A 85 -3.26 5.52 -5.18
CA PHE A 85 -4.14 4.81 -4.27
C PHE A 85 -3.53 3.47 -3.83
N ALA A 86 -3.01 2.68 -4.78
CA ALA A 86 -2.31 1.43 -4.46
C ALA A 86 -1.12 1.65 -3.51
N ILE A 87 -0.31 2.69 -3.74
CA ILE A 87 0.80 3.05 -2.86
C ILE A 87 0.30 3.39 -1.46
N ILE A 88 -0.73 4.23 -1.34
CA ILE A 88 -1.31 4.61 -0.05
C ILE A 88 -1.79 3.38 0.73
N LEU A 89 -2.52 2.47 0.09
CA LEU A 89 -3.03 1.26 0.72
C LEU A 89 -1.90 0.34 1.21
N ASN A 90 -0.84 0.15 0.40
CA ASN A 90 0.31 -0.63 0.80
C ASN A 90 1.03 -0.02 2.02
N VAL A 91 1.17 1.31 2.06
CA VAL A 91 1.80 1.99 3.21
C VAL A 91 0.88 2.01 4.45
N LEU A 92 -0.45 2.08 4.28
CA LEU A 92 -1.39 1.92 5.40
C LEU A 92 -1.31 0.51 5.99
N LYS A 93 -1.26 -0.52 5.14
CA LYS A 93 -1.02 -1.91 5.58
C LYS A 93 0.26 -2.00 6.41
N GLN A 94 1.36 -1.45 5.91
CA GLN A 94 2.64 -1.40 6.65
C GLN A 94 2.51 -0.66 7.98
N GLY A 95 1.78 0.46 8.02
CA GLY A 95 1.52 1.21 9.24
C GLY A 95 0.79 0.38 10.32
N ILE A 96 -0.15 -0.48 9.90
CA ILE A 96 -0.82 -1.44 10.78
C ILE A 96 0.17 -2.50 11.26
N GLU A 97 0.96 -3.09 10.36
CA GLU A 97 1.97 -4.10 10.66
C GLU A 97 3.04 -3.60 11.64
N GLU A 98 3.43 -2.33 11.55
CA GLU A 98 4.39 -1.66 12.44
C GLU A 98 3.72 -0.96 13.64
N GLN A 99 2.39 -1.09 13.84
CA GLN A 99 1.61 -0.48 14.92
C GLN A 99 1.74 1.06 14.98
N LYS A 100 1.87 1.70 13.82
CA LYS A 100 2.01 3.16 13.64
C LYS A 100 0.66 3.86 13.45
N TYR A 101 -0.36 3.46 14.22
CA TYR A 101 -1.75 3.87 14.03
C TYR A 101 -1.94 5.39 13.99
N ASN A 102 -1.32 6.12 14.91
CA ASN A 102 -1.47 7.58 15.00
C ASN A 102 -0.84 8.34 13.82
N GLU A 103 0.15 7.74 13.17
CA GLU A 103 0.89 8.34 12.06
C GLU A 103 0.23 8.14 10.71
N THR A 104 -0.84 7.34 10.62
CA THR A 104 -1.54 7.00 9.37
C THR A 104 -2.56 8.05 8.90
N ASN A 105 -3.02 8.96 9.77
CA ASN A 105 -4.10 9.91 9.50
C ASN A 105 -3.91 10.74 8.22
N GLU A 106 -2.67 11.15 7.93
CA GLU A 106 -2.35 11.89 6.71
C GLU A 106 -2.56 11.03 5.45
N LEU A 107 -2.21 9.74 5.49
CA LEU A 107 -2.38 8.80 4.39
C LEU A 107 -3.86 8.51 4.14
N ILE A 108 -4.65 8.30 5.19
CA ILE A 108 -6.10 8.13 5.12
C ILE A 108 -6.73 9.36 4.45
N SER A 109 -6.36 10.56 4.93
CA SER A 109 -6.84 11.82 4.34
C SER A 109 -6.47 11.96 2.85
N LEU A 110 -5.27 11.55 2.45
CA LEU A 110 -4.86 11.54 1.03
C LEU A 110 -5.67 10.53 0.23
N GLY A 111 -5.94 9.34 0.77
CA GLY A 111 -6.81 8.34 0.14
C GLY A 111 -8.21 8.89 -0.12
N HIS A 112 -8.81 9.59 0.84
CA HIS A 112 -10.13 10.21 0.67
C HIS A 112 -10.16 11.34 -0.37
N GLN A 113 -9.04 12.02 -0.64
CA GLN A 113 -8.94 13.06 -1.67
C GLN A 113 -8.90 12.51 -3.11
N ILE A 114 -8.62 11.23 -3.30
CA ILE A 114 -8.67 10.61 -4.62
C ILE A 114 -10.13 10.58 -5.10
N LYS A 115 -10.35 10.82 -6.39
CA LYS A 115 -11.69 10.86 -7.00
C LYS A 115 -12.50 9.59 -6.73
N VAL A 116 -13.80 9.74 -6.51
CA VAL A 116 -14.73 8.62 -6.34
C VAL A 116 -15.26 8.22 -7.72
N ILE A 117 -14.84 7.04 -8.20
CA ILE A 117 -15.31 6.44 -9.44
C ILE A 117 -15.51 4.93 -9.23
N PRO A 118 -16.42 4.28 -9.99
CA PRO A 118 -16.71 2.85 -9.83
C PRO A 118 -15.47 1.94 -9.94
N GLU A 119 -14.52 2.30 -10.79
CA GLU A 119 -13.29 1.54 -11.02
C GLU A 119 -12.39 1.46 -9.78
N PHE A 120 -12.59 2.38 -8.80
CA PHE A 120 -11.85 2.39 -7.55
C PHE A 120 -12.63 1.78 -6.37
N PHE A 121 -13.71 1.04 -6.65
CA PHE A 121 -14.53 0.44 -5.60
C PHE A 121 -13.67 -0.42 -4.64
N LEU A 122 -12.89 -1.36 -5.16
CA LEU A 122 -12.03 -2.21 -4.32
C LEU A 122 -11.03 -1.39 -3.49
N TYR A 123 -10.41 -0.38 -4.08
CA TYR A 123 -9.48 0.49 -3.34
C TYR A 123 -10.19 1.26 -2.22
N ARG A 124 -11.46 1.65 -2.43
CA ARG A 124 -12.27 2.33 -1.41
C ARG A 124 -12.62 1.40 -0.26
N GLU A 125 -13.09 0.20 -0.55
CA GLU A 125 -13.34 -0.83 0.46
C GLU A 125 -12.09 -1.11 1.29
N MET A 126 -10.93 -1.24 0.65
CA MET A 126 -9.67 -1.44 1.33
C MET A 126 -9.24 -0.23 2.19
N LEU A 127 -9.46 1.00 1.70
CA LEU A 127 -9.18 2.20 2.49
C LEU A 127 -10.05 2.23 3.74
N THR A 128 -11.36 2.00 3.61
CA THR A 128 -12.29 1.96 4.73
C THR A 128 -11.94 0.83 5.70
N PHE A 129 -11.60 -0.34 5.20
CA PHE A 129 -11.17 -1.46 6.04
C PHE A 129 -9.95 -1.11 6.91
N TYR A 130 -8.90 -0.51 6.31
CA TYR A 130 -7.72 -0.12 7.08
C TYR A 130 -8.02 1.04 8.05
N GLU A 131 -8.83 2.02 7.64
CA GLU A 131 -9.26 3.13 8.49
C GLU A 131 -10.03 2.62 9.73
N GLU A 132 -10.99 1.72 9.55
CA GLU A 132 -11.76 1.13 10.65
C GLU A 132 -10.88 0.29 11.57
N LEU A 133 -9.98 -0.52 11.03
CA LEU A 133 -9.06 -1.30 11.85
C LEU A 133 -8.11 -0.40 12.67
N ILE A 134 -7.60 0.67 12.08
CA ILE A 134 -6.78 1.68 12.76
C ILE A 134 -7.60 2.42 13.84
N ALA A 135 -8.85 2.78 13.54
CA ALA A 135 -9.74 3.45 14.49
C ALA A 135 -10.02 2.55 15.71
N TYR A 136 -10.24 1.26 15.50
CA TYR A 136 -10.38 0.29 16.59
C TYR A 136 -9.17 0.28 17.53
N HIS A 137 -7.96 0.36 17.00
CA HIS A 137 -6.75 0.44 17.85
C HIS A 137 -6.64 1.74 18.63
N THR A 138 -7.34 2.79 18.19
CA THR A 138 -7.31 4.11 18.86
C THR A 138 -8.37 4.23 19.96
N ASP A 139 -9.62 3.79 19.70
CA ASP A 139 -10.75 4.02 20.64
C ASP A 139 -11.44 2.75 21.15
N ARG A 140 -11.06 1.58 20.63
CA ARG A 140 -11.53 0.25 21.04
C ARG A 140 -13.05 0.04 20.93
N LYS A 141 -13.73 0.71 20.02
CA LYS A 141 -15.15 0.49 19.77
C LYS A 141 -15.39 -0.70 18.86
N GLU A 142 -16.21 -1.64 19.31
CA GLU A 142 -16.58 -2.84 18.53
C GLU A 142 -17.22 -2.54 17.17
N THR A 143 -17.88 -1.38 17.03
CA THR A 143 -18.48 -0.94 15.77
C THR A 143 -17.48 -0.88 14.62
N HIS A 144 -16.20 -0.60 14.89
CA HIS A 144 -15.14 -0.62 13.90
C HIS A 144 -14.86 -2.04 13.38
N LEU A 145 -14.85 -3.04 14.27
CA LEU A 145 -14.68 -4.45 13.89
C LEU A 145 -15.90 -4.96 13.10
N GLU A 146 -17.11 -4.50 13.47
CA GLU A 146 -18.34 -4.83 12.70
C GLU A 146 -18.23 -4.30 11.26
N GLN A 147 -17.76 -3.06 11.06
CA GLN A 147 -17.54 -2.51 9.72
C GLN A 147 -16.46 -3.29 8.95
N CYS A 148 -15.35 -3.64 9.58
CA CYS A 148 -14.34 -4.50 8.96
C CYS A 148 -14.95 -5.82 8.48
N ASN A 149 -15.77 -6.49 9.29
CA ASN A 149 -16.41 -7.76 8.94
C ASN A 149 -17.37 -7.60 7.74
N LEU A 150 -18.16 -6.52 7.68
CA LEU A 150 -19.05 -6.25 6.54
C LEU A 150 -18.26 -6.09 5.23
N ILE A 151 -17.11 -5.41 5.28
CA ILE A 151 -16.23 -5.26 4.12
C ILE A 151 -15.65 -6.63 3.71
N LEU A 152 -15.19 -7.45 4.66
CA LEU A 152 -14.68 -8.79 4.38
C LEU A 152 -15.75 -9.70 3.74
N GLU A 153 -17.01 -9.63 4.18
CA GLU A 153 -18.13 -10.33 3.55
C GLU A 153 -18.41 -9.85 2.12
N SER A 154 -18.22 -8.54 1.85
CA SER A 154 -18.42 -7.98 0.51
C SER A 154 -17.51 -8.62 -0.54
N PHE A 155 -16.32 -9.05 -0.16
CA PHE A 155 -15.39 -9.74 -1.07
C PHE A 155 -15.90 -11.12 -1.52
N GLU A 156 -16.59 -11.84 -0.65
CA GLU A 156 -17.27 -13.10 -1.02
C GLU A 156 -18.40 -12.84 -2.02
N TRP A 157 -19.25 -11.87 -1.76
CA TRP A 157 -20.36 -11.51 -2.66
C TRP A 157 -19.86 -10.98 -4.01
N GLY A 158 -18.73 -10.31 -4.01
CA GLY A 158 -18.03 -9.84 -5.21
C GLY A 158 -17.29 -10.93 -6.00
N GLY A 159 -17.31 -12.19 -5.53
CA GLY A 159 -16.60 -13.31 -6.18
C GLY A 159 -15.08 -13.28 -5.97
N MET A 160 -14.60 -12.52 -4.98
CA MET A 160 -13.17 -12.36 -4.65
C MET A 160 -12.75 -13.22 -3.45
N SER A 161 -13.26 -14.45 -3.34
CA SER A 161 -13.08 -15.32 -2.17
C SER A 161 -11.61 -15.59 -1.80
N ALA A 162 -10.71 -15.70 -2.77
CA ALA A 162 -9.28 -15.90 -2.50
C ALA A 162 -8.68 -14.66 -1.79
N PHE A 163 -8.96 -13.47 -2.32
CA PHE A 163 -8.54 -12.20 -1.72
C PHE A 163 -9.18 -11.99 -0.33
N GLY A 164 -10.48 -12.25 -0.20
CA GLY A 164 -11.20 -12.17 1.08
C GLY A 164 -10.56 -13.03 2.16
N LYS A 165 -10.14 -14.26 1.84
CA LYS A 165 -9.44 -15.15 2.79
C LYS A 165 -8.08 -14.60 3.25
N GLU A 166 -7.34 -13.94 2.38
CA GLU A 166 -6.09 -13.28 2.76
C GLU A 166 -6.35 -12.09 3.69
N MET A 167 -7.38 -11.31 3.40
CA MET A 167 -7.77 -10.18 4.22
C MET A 167 -8.32 -10.60 5.60
N ILE A 168 -9.04 -11.72 5.69
CA ILE A 168 -9.46 -12.31 6.97
C ILE A 168 -8.25 -12.70 7.81
N LYS A 169 -7.24 -13.35 7.22
CA LYS A 169 -5.99 -13.68 7.94
C LYS A 169 -5.28 -12.43 8.45
N PHE A 170 -5.24 -11.38 7.64
CA PHE A 170 -4.67 -10.10 8.04
C PHE A 170 -5.46 -9.49 9.20
N PHE A 171 -6.78 -9.44 9.10
CA PHE A 171 -7.68 -8.94 10.15
C PHE A 171 -7.49 -9.69 11.46
N ASP A 172 -7.55 -11.03 11.43
CA ASP A 172 -7.39 -11.87 12.62
C ASP A 172 -6.02 -11.70 13.30
N LYS A 173 -4.99 -11.45 12.51
CA LYS A 173 -3.63 -11.21 13.03
C LYS A 173 -3.51 -9.86 13.75
N TYR A 174 -4.19 -8.82 13.23
CA TYR A 174 -3.93 -7.45 13.70
C TYR A 174 -5.05 -6.83 14.54
N LYS A 175 -6.27 -7.39 14.58
CA LYS A 175 -7.36 -6.87 15.42
C LYS A 175 -7.11 -6.95 16.93
N GLU A 176 -6.27 -7.87 17.40
CA GLU A 176 -6.02 -8.10 18.84
C GLU A 176 -4.68 -7.54 19.33
N GLN A 177 -3.88 -6.93 18.48
CA GLN A 177 -2.61 -6.31 18.85
C GLN A 177 -2.85 -4.90 19.41
#